data_c4e8b8bf8d42fcb7fc2cdd5cfc3e5a3f
#
_entry.id   c4e8b8bf8d42fcb7fc2cdd5cfc3e5a3f
#
_cell.length_a   1.000
_cell.length_b   1.000
_cell.length_c   1.000
_cell.angle_alpha   90.00
_cell.angle_beta   90.00
_cell.angle_gamma   90.00
#
_symmetry.space_group_name_H-M   'P 1'
#
loop_
_entity.id
_entity.type
_entity.pdbx_description
1 polymer ?
#
loop_
_entity_poly.entity_id
_entity_poly.type
_entity_poly.pdbx_seq_one_letter_code
_entity_poly.pdbx_strand_id
1 'polypeptide(L)'
;MANNTISKKDIKKDGNNRMKINSAKLGEIEYSEDDVVTLSSPLLGFPDLQDFLIISDDNSYPFLWFQSVEDTDICFILIEANIFFKDYHPDIPKRELKVLAISDKKDMKLFSIVVVPTDPKLSTANLRAPLVVNFEKKLAKQIILDDDAYKIKTPLFESE
;
A
#
# COMPACT_ATOMS: atom_id res chain seq x y z
N MET A 1 17.76 4.38 2.86
CA MET A 1 16.40 4.52 3.42
C MET A 1 15.81 3.17 3.74
N ALA A 2 15.33 3.03 4.95
CA ALA A 2 14.65 1.80 5.32
C ALA A 2 13.36 1.66 4.53
N ASN A 3 13.25 0.63 3.76
CA ASN A 3 12.03 0.28 3.07
C ASN A 3 11.29 -0.76 3.90
N ASN A 4 10.13 -0.40 4.44
CA ASN A 4 9.35 -1.29 5.30
C ASN A 4 8.51 -2.29 4.50
N THR A 5 8.77 -2.42 3.21
CA THR A 5 8.17 -3.49 2.42
C THR A 5 8.85 -4.81 2.80
N ILE A 6 8.06 -5.78 3.25
CA ILE A 6 8.57 -7.09 3.64
C ILE A 6 8.51 -8.01 2.44
N SER A 7 9.63 -8.62 2.08
CA SER A 7 9.62 -9.69 1.10
C SER A 7 9.23 -10.99 1.77
N LYS A 8 8.32 -11.74 1.16
CA LYS A 8 7.89 -13.05 1.67
C LYS A 8 9.07 -14.03 1.83
N LYS A 9 10.14 -13.85 1.04
CA LYS A 9 11.35 -14.67 1.12
C LYS A 9 12.30 -14.28 2.24
N ASP A 10 12.21 -13.03 2.71
CA ASP A 10 13.15 -12.47 3.69
C ASP A 10 12.63 -12.55 5.11
N ILE A 11 11.47 -13.19 5.33
CA ILE A 11 10.91 -13.37 6.66
C ILE A 11 11.79 -14.37 7.41
N LYS A 12 12.59 -13.84 8.34
CA LYS A 12 13.50 -14.65 9.16
C LYS A 12 12.86 -14.98 10.52
N LYS A 13 13.09 -16.19 10.99
CA LYS A 13 12.66 -16.64 12.32
C LYS A 13 13.66 -16.17 13.38
N ASP A 14 13.59 -14.91 13.74
CA ASP A 14 14.36 -14.37 14.87
C ASP A 14 13.52 -14.50 16.14
N GLY A 15 13.82 -15.43 17.00
CA GLY A 15 13.01 -15.85 18.11
C GLY A 15 12.49 -14.79 19.08
N ASN A 16 13.03 -13.56 19.13
CA ASN A 16 12.61 -12.52 20.05
C ASN A 16 11.94 -11.36 19.31
N ASN A 17 10.72 -10.97 19.72
CA ASN A 17 9.93 -9.82 19.21
C ASN A 17 9.31 -10.00 17.82
N ARG A 18 9.24 -11.23 17.32
CA ARG A 18 8.50 -11.53 16.09
C ARG A 18 7.07 -11.92 16.41
N MET A 19 6.16 -11.29 15.69
CA MET A 19 4.73 -11.60 15.75
C MET A 19 4.35 -12.44 14.54
N LYS A 20 3.24 -13.15 14.64
CA LYS A 20 2.72 -13.98 13.56
C LYS A 20 1.27 -13.68 13.32
N ILE A 21 0.88 -13.66 12.04
CA ILE A 21 -0.52 -13.66 11.64
C ILE A 21 -0.73 -14.76 10.61
N ASN A 22 -1.95 -15.27 10.52
CA ASN A 22 -2.37 -16.19 9.47
C ASN A 22 -3.24 -15.43 8.49
N SER A 23 -2.64 -14.96 7.40
CA SER A 23 -3.35 -14.26 6.34
C SER A 23 -4.18 -15.25 5.54
N ALA A 24 -5.44 -14.94 5.30
CA ALA A 24 -6.29 -15.74 4.43
C ALA A 24 -5.72 -15.83 3.02
N LYS A 25 -5.04 -14.77 2.57
CA LYS A 25 -4.48 -14.69 1.22
C LYS A 25 -3.06 -15.24 1.13
N LEU A 26 -2.22 -14.96 2.12
CA LEU A 26 -0.77 -15.19 2.04
C LEU A 26 -0.26 -16.28 2.97
N GLY A 27 -1.12 -16.83 3.84
CA GLY A 27 -0.73 -17.83 4.81
C GLY A 27 -0.02 -17.22 6.02
N GLU A 28 0.83 -18.00 6.67
CA GLU A 28 1.55 -17.54 7.87
C GLU A 28 2.58 -16.48 7.51
N ILE A 29 2.52 -15.36 8.22
CA ILE A 29 3.45 -14.23 8.05
C ILE A 29 4.06 -13.91 9.40
N GLU A 30 5.39 -13.90 9.46
CA GLU A 30 6.13 -13.40 10.62
C GLU A 30 6.56 -11.97 10.36
N TYR A 31 6.40 -11.09 11.36
CA TYR A 31 6.75 -9.68 11.25
C TYR A 31 7.15 -9.11 12.60
N SER A 32 7.80 -7.95 12.58
CA SER A 32 8.10 -7.19 13.80
C SER A 32 7.32 -5.88 13.80
N GLU A 33 7.30 -5.18 14.93
CA GLU A 33 6.67 -3.85 15.00
C GLU A 33 7.24 -2.88 13.99
N ASP A 34 8.53 -3.02 13.66
CA ASP A 34 9.20 -2.16 12.70
C ASP A 34 8.67 -2.32 11.27
N ASP A 35 7.99 -3.41 10.99
CA ASP A 35 7.42 -3.69 9.68
C ASP A 35 6.02 -3.09 9.50
N VAL A 36 5.38 -2.66 10.58
CA VAL A 36 3.99 -2.20 10.57
C VAL A 36 3.90 -0.75 10.11
N VAL A 37 3.01 -0.51 9.16
CA VAL A 37 2.63 0.83 8.71
C VAL A 37 1.27 1.15 9.29
N THR A 38 1.16 2.32 9.94
CA THR A 38 -0.08 2.74 10.61
C THR A 38 -0.79 3.79 9.78
N LEU A 39 -2.07 3.57 9.52
CA LEU A 39 -2.91 4.56 8.84
C LEU A 39 -3.21 5.72 9.79
N SER A 40 -2.97 6.95 9.34
CA SER A 40 -3.31 8.15 10.11
C SER A 40 -4.81 8.43 10.13
N SER A 41 -5.54 7.87 9.15
CA SER A 41 -6.99 7.81 9.16
C SER A 41 -7.43 6.54 8.43
N PRO A 42 -8.60 5.97 8.77
CA PRO A 42 -9.03 4.70 8.18
C PRO A 42 -9.25 4.78 6.67
N LEU A 43 -9.06 3.64 6.00
CA LEU A 43 -9.48 3.50 4.61
C LEU A 43 -11.00 3.59 4.52
N LEU A 44 -11.50 4.14 3.41
CA LEU A 44 -12.93 4.17 3.12
C LEU A 44 -13.49 2.76 3.15
N GLY A 45 -14.53 2.56 3.96
CA GLY A 45 -15.19 1.26 4.10
C GLY A 45 -14.58 0.36 5.18
N PHE A 46 -13.46 0.76 5.80
CA PHE A 46 -12.76 -0.07 6.80
C PHE A 46 -12.39 0.74 8.03
N PRO A 47 -13.39 1.21 8.79
CA PRO A 47 -13.14 2.16 9.90
C PRO A 47 -12.34 1.57 11.06
N ASP A 48 -12.29 0.25 11.18
CA ASP A 48 -11.64 -0.42 12.31
C ASP A 48 -10.22 -0.88 12.01
N LEU A 49 -9.74 -0.69 10.77
CA LEU A 49 -8.39 -1.13 10.37
C LEU A 49 -7.41 0.02 10.41
N GLN A 50 -6.29 -0.19 11.09
CA GLN A 50 -5.27 0.83 11.27
C GLN A 50 -3.87 0.35 10.90
N ASP A 51 -3.51 -0.86 11.30
CA ASP A 51 -2.16 -1.39 11.13
C ASP A 51 -2.09 -2.37 9.97
N PHE A 52 -1.10 -2.16 9.11
CA PHE A 52 -0.92 -2.95 7.90
C PHE A 52 0.54 -3.31 7.68
N LEU A 53 0.73 -4.38 6.90
CA LEU A 53 2.04 -4.76 6.37
C LEU A 53 2.03 -4.56 4.86
N ILE A 54 3.10 -3.99 4.32
CA ILE A 54 3.28 -3.90 2.87
C ILE A 54 4.29 -4.97 2.49
N ILE A 55 3.84 -5.97 1.75
CA ILE A 55 4.60 -7.19 1.46
C ILE A 55 4.88 -7.29 -0.03
N SER A 56 6.15 -7.51 -0.38
CA SER A 56 6.54 -7.82 -1.74
C SER A 56 6.83 -9.31 -1.89
N ASP A 57 6.54 -9.83 -3.07
CA ASP A 57 6.78 -11.23 -3.43
C ASP A 57 7.29 -11.24 -4.87
N ASP A 58 8.41 -11.92 -5.13
CA ASP A 58 9.00 -11.98 -6.47
C ASP A 58 8.04 -12.57 -7.50
N ASN A 59 7.16 -13.48 -7.07
CA ASN A 59 6.17 -14.10 -7.95
C ASN A 59 5.03 -13.17 -8.33
N SER A 60 4.83 -12.09 -7.56
CA SER A 60 3.73 -11.15 -7.77
C SER A 60 4.19 -9.78 -8.26
N TYR A 61 5.51 -9.53 -8.30
CA TYR A 61 6.05 -8.26 -8.75
C TYR A 61 5.52 -7.89 -10.14
N PRO A 62 5.07 -6.66 -10.39
CA PRO A 62 5.21 -5.44 -9.56
C PRO A 62 4.08 -5.19 -8.56
N PHE A 63 3.22 -6.17 -8.34
CA PHE A 63 2.13 -6.05 -7.38
C PHE A 63 2.63 -6.31 -5.97
N LEU A 64 2.08 -5.55 -5.01
CA LEU A 64 2.40 -5.65 -3.60
C LEU A 64 1.13 -6.02 -2.84
N TRP A 65 1.30 -6.53 -1.62
CA TRP A 65 0.20 -6.91 -0.76
C TRP A 65 0.11 -5.94 0.41
N PHE A 66 -1.07 -5.41 0.67
CA PHE A 66 -1.35 -4.53 1.80
C PHE A 66 -2.24 -5.30 2.77
N GLN A 67 -1.58 -5.98 3.70
CA GLN A 67 -2.19 -6.95 4.60
C GLN A 67 -2.57 -6.29 5.92
N SER A 68 -3.84 -6.37 6.32
CA SER A 68 -4.29 -5.93 7.63
C SER A 68 -3.75 -6.84 8.72
N VAL A 69 -3.30 -6.23 9.82
CA VAL A 69 -2.87 -6.95 11.02
C VAL A 69 -4.08 -7.28 11.91
N GLU A 70 -5.05 -6.37 11.98
CA GLU A 70 -6.24 -6.56 12.83
C GLU A 70 -7.24 -7.55 12.23
N ASP A 71 -7.43 -7.52 10.92
CA ASP A 71 -8.33 -8.44 10.23
C ASP A 71 -7.55 -9.19 9.15
N THR A 72 -7.15 -10.41 9.46
CA THR A 72 -6.28 -11.20 8.58
C THR A 72 -6.97 -11.68 7.30
N ASP A 73 -8.29 -11.50 7.19
CA ASP A 73 -9.03 -11.76 5.96
C ASP A 73 -8.93 -10.61 4.95
N ILE A 74 -8.46 -9.44 5.38
CA ILE A 74 -8.38 -8.25 4.54
C ILE A 74 -6.95 -8.05 4.05
N CYS A 75 -6.79 -8.15 2.73
CA CYS A 75 -5.51 -7.93 2.05
C CYS A 75 -5.79 -7.25 0.71
N PHE A 76 -5.27 -6.06 0.55
CA PHE A 76 -5.41 -5.31 -0.71
C PHE A 76 -4.21 -5.54 -1.61
N ILE A 77 -4.40 -5.32 -2.90
CA ILE A 77 -3.32 -5.34 -3.88
C ILE A 77 -2.93 -3.90 -4.15
N LEU A 78 -1.63 -3.63 -4.13
CA LEU A 78 -1.06 -2.32 -4.43
C LEU A 78 -0.12 -2.39 -5.62
N ILE A 79 0.00 -1.25 -6.29
CA ILE A 79 1.11 -0.97 -7.21
C ILE A 79 1.79 0.32 -6.76
N GLU A 80 3.06 0.48 -7.06
CA GLU A 80 3.73 1.76 -6.90
C GLU A 80 3.31 2.63 -8.09
N ALA A 81 2.43 3.59 -7.82
CA ALA A 81 1.63 4.24 -8.85
C ALA A 81 2.46 5.01 -9.88
N ASN A 82 3.46 5.79 -9.43
CA ASN A 82 4.27 6.61 -10.33
C ASN A 82 5.35 5.82 -11.07
N ILE A 83 5.57 4.56 -10.70
CA ILE A 83 6.41 3.66 -11.48
C ILE A 83 5.58 2.99 -12.57
N PHE A 84 4.38 2.54 -12.23
CA PHE A 84 3.48 1.90 -13.16
C PHE A 84 2.90 2.88 -14.18
N PHE A 85 2.53 4.09 -13.72
CA PHE A 85 2.04 5.19 -14.55
C PHE A 85 3.04 6.34 -14.50
N LYS A 86 3.92 6.43 -15.48
CA LYS A 86 5.07 7.35 -15.47
C LYS A 86 4.68 8.82 -15.41
N ASP A 87 3.49 9.16 -15.94
CA ASP A 87 3.00 10.54 -15.94
C ASP A 87 2.18 10.89 -14.68
N TYR A 88 2.09 9.97 -13.74
CA TYR A 88 1.32 10.16 -12.52
C TYR A 88 2.13 10.98 -11.50
N HIS A 89 1.81 12.24 -11.37
CA HIS A 89 2.43 13.17 -10.42
C HIS A 89 1.35 14.01 -9.73
N PRO A 90 0.55 13.39 -8.86
CA PRO A 90 -0.52 14.13 -8.19
C PRO A 90 0.04 15.16 -7.23
N ASP A 91 -0.69 16.27 -7.10
CA ASP A 91 -0.36 17.32 -6.17
C ASP A 91 -0.96 16.99 -4.81
N ILE A 92 -0.11 16.57 -3.89
CA ILE A 92 -0.55 16.20 -2.54
C ILE A 92 -0.62 17.46 -1.68
N PRO A 93 -1.77 17.76 -1.07
CA PRO A 93 -1.90 18.96 -0.24
C PRO A 93 -0.88 18.99 0.90
N LYS A 94 -0.36 20.18 1.19
CA LYS A 94 0.65 20.36 2.24
C LYS A 94 0.16 19.89 3.62
N ARG A 95 -1.12 20.06 3.91
CA ARG A 95 -1.71 19.61 5.19
C ARG A 95 -1.60 18.09 5.34
N GLU A 96 -1.73 17.37 4.23
CA GLU A 96 -1.61 15.91 4.23
C GLU A 96 -0.16 15.47 4.41
N LEU A 97 0.77 16.17 3.77
CA LEU A 97 2.20 15.91 3.95
C LEU A 97 2.62 16.11 5.40
N LYS A 98 2.07 17.12 6.08
CA LYS A 98 2.34 17.34 7.50
C LYS A 98 1.82 16.21 8.37
N VAL A 99 0.61 15.73 8.09
CA VAL A 99 0.02 14.61 8.84
C VAL A 99 0.93 13.39 8.76
N LEU A 100 1.56 13.19 7.60
CA LEU A 100 2.45 12.05 7.34
C LEU A 100 3.91 12.33 7.70
N ALA A 101 4.20 13.51 8.27
CA ALA A 101 5.55 13.94 8.61
C ALA A 101 6.50 13.92 7.41
N ILE A 102 6.00 14.23 6.22
CA ILE A 102 6.78 14.29 4.99
C ILE A 102 7.22 15.73 4.76
N SER A 103 8.53 15.98 4.83
CA SER A 103 9.13 17.28 4.54
C SER A 103 9.81 17.33 3.18
N ASP A 104 10.18 16.18 2.64
CA ASP A 104 10.83 16.03 1.34
C ASP A 104 10.09 14.99 0.52
N LYS A 105 9.82 15.29 -0.75
CA LYS A 105 9.12 14.35 -1.66
C LYS A 105 9.82 13.01 -1.82
N LYS A 106 11.14 12.95 -1.63
CA LYS A 106 11.88 11.68 -1.68
C LYS A 106 11.47 10.70 -0.57
N ASP A 107 10.91 11.22 0.54
CA ASP A 107 10.44 10.40 1.66
C ASP A 107 9.02 9.89 1.44
N MET A 108 8.41 10.26 0.33
CA MET A 108 7.04 9.92 -0.01
C MET A 108 7.00 8.79 -1.04
N LYS A 109 6.23 7.74 -0.74
CA LYS A 109 5.90 6.70 -1.70
C LYS A 109 4.42 6.76 -2.03
N LEU A 110 4.11 6.63 -3.32
CA LEU A 110 2.74 6.66 -3.82
C LEU A 110 2.33 5.28 -4.29
N PHE A 111 1.33 4.73 -3.63
CA PHE A 111 0.74 3.46 -4.03
C PHE A 111 -0.70 3.66 -4.49
N SER A 112 -1.19 2.77 -5.31
CA SER A 112 -2.58 2.74 -5.70
C SER A 112 -3.16 1.37 -5.41
N ILE A 113 -4.39 1.36 -4.86
CA ILE A 113 -5.11 0.12 -4.62
C ILE A 113 -5.65 -0.39 -5.97
N VAL A 114 -5.39 -1.66 -6.23
CA VAL A 114 -5.76 -2.33 -7.49
C VAL A 114 -6.94 -3.24 -7.24
N VAL A 115 -7.90 -3.21 -8.16
CA VAL A 115 -9.01 -4.16 -8.20
C VAL A 115 -8.76 -5.12 -9.36
N VAL A 116 -8.70 -6.42 -9.04
CA VAL A 116 -8.53 -7.48 -10.04
C VAL A 116 -9.84 -8.22 -10.18
N PRO A 117 -10.58 -8.01 -11.29
CA PRO A 117 -11.83 -8.73 -11.53
C PRO A 117 -11.56 -10.16 -12.01
N THR A 118 -12.63 -10.87 -12.34
CA THR A 118 -12.53 -12.24 -12.85
C THR A 118 -11.62 -12.35 -14.07
N ASP A 119 -11.71 -11.37 -14.98
CA ASP A 119 -10.74 -11.23 -16.07
C ASP A 119 -9.63 -10.28 -15.66
N PRO A 120 -8.42 -10.77 -15.38
CA PRO A 120 -7.32 -9.91 -14.89
C PRO A 120 -6.93 -8.79 -15.86
N LYS A 121 -7.24 -8.92 -17.14
CA LYS A 121 -6.98 -7.88 -18.15
C LYS A 121 -7.79 -6.61 -17.88
N LEU A 122 -8.87 -6.72 -17.13
CA LEU A 122 -9.74 -5.60 -16.78
C LEU A 122 -9.38 -4.97 -15.43
N SER A 123 -8.22 -5.31 -14.89
CA SER A 123 -7.74 -4.75 -13.62
C SER A 123 -7.62 -3.23 -13.69
N THR A 124 -7.97 -2.57 -12.58
CA THR A 124 -7.95 -1.11 -12.48
C THR A 124 -7.21 -0.67 -11.24
N ALA A 125 -6.63 0.52 -11.30
CA ALA A 125 -5.99 1.18 -10.16
C ALA A 125 -6.74 2.47 -9.83
N ASN A 126 -6.83 2.75 -8.54
CA ASN A 126 -7.46 3.98 -8.06
C ASN A 126 -6.42 5.10 -8.00
N LEU A 127 -6.30 5.86 -9.07
CA LEU A 127 -5.35 6.98 -9.13
C LEU A 127 -5.90 8.25 -8.49
N ARG A 128 -7.20 8.30 -8.22
CA ARG A 128 -7.83 9.46 -7.57
C ARG A 128 -7.66 9.44 -6.04
N ALA A 129 -7.43 8.29 -5.47
CA ALA A 129 -7.25 8.15 -4.02
C ALA A 129 -5.99 7.34 -3.70
N PRO A 130 -4.80 7.89 -3.98
CA PRO A 130 -3.56 7.18 -3.71
C PRO A 130 -3.35 6.93 -2.23
N LEU A 131 -2.67 5.83 -1.93
CA LEU A 131 -2.14 5.55 -0.60
C LEU A 131 -0.75 6.17 -0.53
N VAL A 132 -0.60 7.21 0.28
CA VAL A 132 0.65 7.92 0.47
C VAL A 132 1.33 7.36 1.71
N VAL A 133 2.58 6.93 1.57
CA VAL A 133 3.31 6.26 2.63
C VAL A 133 4.63 6.96 2.92
N ASN A 134 4.88 7.19 4.21
CA ASN A 134 6.19 7.57 4.73
C ASN A 134 6.77 6.36 5.46
N PHE A 135 7.67 5.64 4.82
CA PHE A 135 8.25 4.42 5.41
C PHE A 135 9.15 4.71 6.60
N GLU A 136 9.83 5.84 6.60
CA GLU A 136 10.69 6.20 7.72
C GLU A 136 9.89 6.38 9.02
N LYS A 137 8.75 7.06 8.92
CA LYS A 137 7.86 7.29 10.07
C LYS A 137 6.78 6.23 10.23
N LYS A 138 6.68 5.31 9.26
CA LYS A 138 5.70 4.20 9.26
C LYS A 138 4.27 4.68 9.33
N LEU A 139 3.99 5.75 8.60
CA LEU A 139 2.67 6.36 8.49
C LEU A 139 2.17 6.27 7.06
N ALA A 140 0.87 6.07 6.93
CA ALA A 140 0.21 6.05 5.63
C ALA A 140 -1.16 6.71 5.71
N LYS A 141 -1.63 7.19 4.59
CA LYS A 141 -2.96 7.75 4.47
C LYS A 141 -3.45 7.64 3.03
N GLN A 142 -4.70 7.22 2.86
CA GLN A 142 -5.37 7.30 1.57
C GLN A 142 -5.89 8.73 1.41
N ILE A 143 -5.42 9.43 0.38
CA ILE A 143 -5.74 10.84 0.15
C ILE A 143 -6.59 10.94 -1.09
N ILE A 144 -7.81 11.49 -0.94
CA ILE A 144 -8.70 11.70 -2.06
C ILE A 144 -8.32 13.00 -2.75
N LEU A 145 -7.91 12.90 -4.01
CA LEU A 145 -7.50 14.07 -4.80
C LEU A 145 -8.73 14.80 -5.34
N ASP A 146 -8.63 16.13 -5.38
CA ASP A 146 -9.68 16.98 -5.98
C ASP A 146 -9.58 17.04 -7.51
N ASP A 147 -8.48 16.53 -8.07
CA ASP A 147 -8.23 16.59 -9.50
C ASP A 147 -9.02 15.52 -10.26
N ASP A 148 -9.97 15.97 -11.08
CA ASP A 148 -10.83 15.09 -11.89
C ASP A 148 -10.08 14.38 -13.03
N ALA A 149 -8.84 14.79 -13.32
CA ALA A 149 -8.01 14.12 -14.32
C ALA A 149 -7.66 12.69 -13.89
N TYR A 150 -7.62 12.44 -12.58
CA TYR A 150 -7.35 11.10 -12.05
C TYR A 150 -8.66 10.38 -11.76
N LYS A 151 -8.71 9.11 -12.12
CA LYS A 151 -9.93 8.31 -12.03
C LYS A 151 -9.80 7.20 -11.00
N ILE A 152 -10.94 6.85 -10.39
CA ILE A 152 -11.02 5.74 -9.43
C ILE A 152 -10.74 4.40 -10.12
N LYS A 153 -11.17 4.24 -11.37
CA LYS A 153 -10.98 3.02 -12.14
C LYS A 153 -10.11 3.29 -13.37
N THR A 154 -8.81 3.35 -13.17
CA THR A 154 -7.85 3.54 -14.25
C THR A 154 -7.36 2.19 -14.72
N PRO A 155 -7.54 1.81 -16.00
CA PRO A 155 -7.08 0.52 -16.51
C PRO A 155 -5.57 0.37 -16.36
N LEU A 156 -5.12 -0.80 -15.90
CA LEU A 156 -3.70 -1.14 -15.82
C LEU A 156 -3.15 -1.55 -17.19
N PHE A 157 -4.00 -2.16 -18.01
CA PHE A 157 -3.59 -2.69 -19.30
C PHE A 157 -4.39 -2.01 -20.39
N GLU A 158 -3.71 -1.73 -21.50
CA GLU A 158 -4.38 -1.16 -22.66
C GLU A 158 -5.29 -2.20 -23.31
N SER A 159 -6.50 -1.80 -23.67
CA SER A 159 -7.41 -2.64 -24.44
C SER A 159 -7.00 -2.60 -25.91
N GLU A 160 -6.83 -3.76 -26.52
CA GLU A 160 -6.63 -3.88 -27.95
C GLU A 160 -7.96 -3.72 -28.70
#